data_a562c41a9d23f5be3dfe9e7a6e47d165
#
_entry.id   a562c41a9d23f5be3dfe9e7a6e47d165
#
_cell.length_a   1.000
_cell.length_b   1.000
_cell.length_c   1.000
_cell.angle_alpha   90.00
_cell.angle_beta   90.00
_cell.angle_gamma   90.00
#
_symmetry.space_group_name_H-M   'P 1'
#
loop_
_entity.id
_entity.type
_entity.pdbx_description
1 polymer ?
#
loop_
_entity_poly.entity_id
_entity_poly.type
_entity_poly.pdbx_seq_one_letter_code
_entity_poly.pdbx_strand_id
1 'polypeptide(L)'
;WGGLMADFDNDGWKDLFITNGIRRDVNNKDFYGKHREFFNKMEKDPKYKDKEEEVGLLKYLEQLPSEKLSNYIFHNNKDLTFTKKTEEWGFQEKTFSNGVAYSDLDNDGDLDLIINNLEDTASIYRNNATGSNQLTLELKGQGKVLPNGSKVSIYTSDGLQVQEYNTVRGYLSSVSPLLHFGLGQAKQVDSILVAWSNGSTTKLDQIRANQRLTINYDENNLVSNEKLMSKAKKPFETLETPNIFKHNENKFDDFELEVLLPHKNSTLGPALATGDLNGDGLDDYIVGGAVGQRLAAYVQTDNGEFTKLEIPEIANDQYYEDLGILIF
;
A
#
# COMPACT_ATOMS: atom_id res chain seq x y z
N TRP A 1 8.05 -7.16 11.65
CA TRP A 1 8.05 -8.30 10.71
C TRP A 1 8.35 -7.79 9.31
N GLY A 2 9.33 -8.42 8.63
CA GLY A 2 9.60 -8.20 7.22
C GLY A 2 8.87 -9.26 6.39
N GLY A 3 8.10 -8.82 5.40
CA GLY A 3 7.50 -9.70 4.40
C GLY A 3 8.07 -9.39 3.03
N LEU A 4 8.51 -10.40 2.30
CA LEU A 4 8.97 -10.27 0.92
C LEU A 4 8.24 -11.25 0.02
N MET A 5 7.88 -10.79 -1.17
CA MET A 5 7.40 -11.64 -2.25
C MET A 5 8.41 -11.59 -3.39
N ALA A 6 9.08 -12.72 -3.67
CA ALA A 6 10.04 -12.90 -4.75
C ALA A 6 9.98 -14.34 -5.25
N ASP A 7 10.45 -14.56 -6.45
CA ASP A 7 10.49 -15.89 -7.07
C ASP A 7 11.86 -16.51 -6.73
N PHE A 8 11.88 -17.37 -5.71
CA PHE A 8 13.12 -17.94 -5.19
C PHE A 8 13.54 -19.24 -5.90
N ASP A 9 12.64 -19.92 -6.59
CA ASP A 9 12.94 -21.13 -7.36
C ASP A 9 12.89 -20.93 -8.88
N ASN A 10 12.73 -19.66 -9.31
CA ASN A 10 12.69 -19.24 -10.70
C ASN A 10 11.57 -19.88 -11.54
N ASP A 11 10.47 -20.31 -10.90
CA ASP A 11 9.36 -21.00 -11.57
C ASP A 11 8.34 -20.05 -12.24
N GLY A 12 8.55 -18.73 -12.11
CA GLY A 12 7.70 -17.66 -12.66
C GLY A 12 6.63 -17.14 -11.70
N TRP A 13 6.54 -17.69 -10.50
CA TRP A 13 5.57 -17.32 -9.49
C TRP A 13 6.28 -16.83 -8.22
N LYS A 14 5.71 -15.82 -7.57
CA LYS A 14 6.34 -15.24 -6.39
C LYS A 14 5.98 -16.03 -5.14
N ASP A 15 7.01 -16.47 -4.44
CA ASP A 15 6.96 -17.05 -3.12
C ASP A 15 6.84 -15.99 -2.03
N LEU A 16 6.54 -16.40 -0.82
CA LEU A 16 6.40 -15.51 0.32
C LEU A 16 7.42 -15.87 1.41
N PHE A 17 8.26 -14.92 1.78
CA PHE A 17 9.16 -15.01 2.93
C PHE A 17 8.71 -14.05 4.05
N ILE A 18 8.72 -14.54 5.29
CA ILE A 18 8.27 -13.76 6.45
C ILE A 18 9.27 -13.94 7.61
N THR A 19 9.76 -12.80 8.12
CA THR A 19 10.57 -12.78 9.36
C THR A 19 9.70 -12.81 10.60
N ASN A 20 10.21 -13.37 11.70
CA ASN A 20 9.46 -13.53 12.95
C ASN A 20 9.34 -12.23 13.78
N GLY A 21 10.27 -11.30 13.68
CA GLY A 21 10.26 -9.89 14.07
C GLY A 21 10.04 -9.51 15.54
N ILE A 22 9.63 -10.40 16.42
CA ILE A 22 9.28 -10.05 17.80
C ILE A 22 10.22 -10.73 18.79
N ARG A 23 10.96 -9.92 19.58
CA ARG A 23 11.83 -10.41 20.64
C ARG A 23 11.06 -10.77 21.92
N ARG A 24 10.05 -9.99 22.26
CA ARG A 24 9.28 -10.13 23.50
C ARG A 24 7.81 -10.37 23.19
N ASP A 25 7.19 -11.34 23.86
CA ASP A 25 5.76 -11.56 23.74
C ASP A 25 4.98 -10.49 24.55
N VAL A 26 4.84 -9.32 23.95
CA VAL A 26 4.13 -8.18 24.55
C VAL A 26 2.63 -8.40 24.72
N ASN A 27 2.08 -9.46 24.16
CA ASN A 27 0.66 -9.83 24.31
C ASN A 27 0.44 -11.01 25.27
N ASN A 28 1.48 -11.41 26.03
CA ASN A 28 1.40 -12.57 26.92
C ASN A 28 0.44 -12.34 28.08
N LYS A 29 -0.75 -12.91 27.97
CA LYS A 29 -1.80 -12.76 28.98
C LYS A 29 -1.43 -13.37 30.33
N ASP A 30 -0.65 -14.45 30.33
CA ASP A 30 -0.22 -15.12 31.57
C ASP A 30 0.79 -14.27 32.32
N PHE A 31 1.69 -13.59 31.61
CA PHE A 31 2.61 -12.63 32.20
C PHE A 31 1.85 -11.49 32.88
N TYR A 32 0.95 -10.83 32.17
CA TYR A 32 0.14 -9.74 32.72
C TYR A 32 -0.80 -10.22 33.85
N GLY A 33 -1.33 -11.41 33.72
CA GLY A 33 -2.16 -12.04 34.81
C GLY A 33 -1.39 -12.23 36.13
N LYS A 34 -0.18 -12.77 36.04
CA LYS A 34 0.71 -12.96 37.21
C LYS A 34 1.17 -11.63 37.82
N HIS A 35 1.27 -10.59 37.04
CA HIS A 35 1.82 -9.30 37.46
C HIS A 35 0.76 -8.19 37.60
N ARG A 36 -0.50 -8.58 37.65
CA ARG A 36 -1.66 -7.67 37.68
C ARG A 36 -1.60 -6.63 38.82
N GLU A 37 -1.11 -7.02 39.98
CA GLU A 37 -0.98 -6.10 41.11
C GLU A 37 0.05 -5.00 40.87
N PHE A 38 1.16 -5.34 40.20
CA PHE A 38 2.19 -4.37 39.82
C PHE A 38 1.61 -3.34 38.81
N PHE A 39 0.96 -3.76 37.76
CA PHE A 39 0.37 -2.86 36.78
C PHE A 39 -0.74 -2.01 37.38
N ASN A 40 -1.58 -2.57 38.27
CA ASN A 40 -2.61 -1.78 38.97
C ASN A 40 -2.02 -0.71 39.91
N LYS A 41 -0.86 -0.94 40.52
CA LYS A 41 -0.15 0.06 41.31
C LYS A 41 0.42 1.18 40.43
N MET A 42 1.02 0.82 39.30
CA MET A 42 1.52 1.80 38.34
C MET A 42 0.45 2.73 37.81
N GLU A 43 -0.74 2.21 37.50
CA GLU A 43 -1.84 3.01 36.99
C GLU A 43 -2.39 4.01 38.03
N LYS A 44 -2.35 3.66 39.32
CA LYS A 44 -2.99 4.41 40.41
C LYS A 44 -2.06 5.33 41.20
N ASP A 45 -0.74 5.12 41.17
CA ASP A 45 0.20 5.86 41.98
C ASP A 45 1.02 6.86 41.16
N PRO A 46 0.88 8.19 41.41
CA PRO A 46 1.63 9.23 40.69
C PRO A 46 3.17 9.09 40.81
N LYS A 47 3.68 8.42 41.86
CA LYS A 47 5.12 8.15 42.04
C LYS A 47 5.72 7.30 40.91
N TYR A 48 4.90 6.47 40.28
CA TYR A 48 5.36 5.66 39.12
C TYR A 48 5.49 6.48 37.82
N LYS A 49 5.27 7.79 37.89
CA LYS A 49 5.52 8.71 36.76
C LYS A 49 6.91 9.36 36.77
N ASP A 50 7.72 9.13 37.83
CA ASP A 50 9.10 9.67 37.91
C ASP A 50 10.10 8.81 37.12
N LYS A 51 11.12 9.48 36.55
CA LYS A 51 12.13 8.87 35.65
C LYS A 51 12.90 7.68 36.25
N GLU A 52 13.11 7.62 37.55
CA GLU A 52 13.75 6.47 38.20
C GLU A 52 12.85 5.22 38.18
N GLU A 53 11.53 5.40 38.12
CA GLU A 53 10.55 4.32 38.03
C GLU A 53 10.31 3.86 36.59
N GLU A 54 10.56 4.69 35.58
CA GLU A 54 10.63 4.27 34.17
C GLU A 54 11.68 3.16 33.98
N VAL A 55 12.85 3.30 34.63
CA VAL A 55 13.88 2.26 34.64
C VAL A 55 13.38 0.96 35.29
N GLY A 56 12.54 1.06 36.33
CA GLY A 56 11.88 -0.08 36.96
C GLY A 56 10.89 -0.78 36.04
N LEU A 57 10.11 -0.02 35.28
CA LEU A 57 9.18 -0.56 34.30
C LEU A 57 9.91 -1.28 33.16
N LEU A 58 10.97 -0.69 32.62
CA LEU A 58 11.78 -1.31 31.56
C LEU A 58 12.35 -2.65 32.03
N LYS A 59 12.97 -2.70 33.21
CA LYS A 59 13.47 -3.96 33.80
C LYS A 59 12.37 -4.99 33.99
N TYR A 60 11.18 -4.54 34.30
CA TYR A 60 10.04 -5.41 34.47
C TYR A 60 9.54 -5.99 33.13
N LEU A 61 9.45 -5.15 32.11
CA LEU A 61 9.13 -5.57 30.74
C LEU A 61 10.21 -6.48 30.13
N GLU A 62 11.46 -6.39 30.61
CA GLU A 62 12.52 -7.33 30.23
C GLU A 62 12.24 -8.77 30.67
N GLN A 63 11.37 -8.98 31.64
CA GLN A 63 10.94 -10.33 32.10
C GLN A 63 9.86 -10.95 31.21
N LEU A 64 9.31 -10.20 30.24
CA LEU A 64 8.39 -10.76 29.26
C LEU A 64 9.00 -11.98 28.57
N PRO A 65 8.23 -13.04 28.33
CA PRO A 65 8.71 -14.21 27.61
C PRO A 65 9.35 -13.83 26.29
N SER A 66 10.45 -14.49 26.01
CA SER A 66 11.24 -14.26 24.81
C SER A 66 11.62 -15.61 24.22
N GLU A 67 11.13 -15.91 23.02
CA GLU A 67 11.38 -17.16 22.33
C GLU A 67 11.86 -16.89 20.91
N LYS A 68 13.04 -17.42 20.56
CA LYS A 68 13.54 -17.40 19.19
C LYS A 68 12.72 -18.35 18.34
N LEU A 69 12.27 -17.90 17.18
CA LEU A 69 11.49 -18.67 16.21
C LEU A 69 12.20 -18.70 14.86
N SER A 70 11.90 -19.72 14.06
CA SER A 70 12.36 -19.77 12.67
C SER A 70 11.59 -18.77 11.82
N ASN A 71 12.24 -18.25 10.79
CA ASN A 71 11.57 -17.50 9.74
C ASN A 71 10.74 -18.45 8.88
N TYR A 72 9.77 -17.93 8.15
CA TYR A 72 8.89 -18.76 7.33
C TYR A 72 9.08 -18.44 5.84
N ILE A 73 9.18 -19.49 5.04
CA ILE A 73 9.10 -19.40 3.58
C ILE A 73 7.99 -20.30 3.07
N PHE A 74 7.24 -19.80 2.10
CA PHE A 74 6.10 -20.47 1.50
C PHE A 74 6.23 -20.41 -0.01
N HIS A 75 6.26 -21.59 -0.63
CA HIS A 75 6.22 -21.76 -2.08
C HIS A 75 4.81 -21.54 -2.62
N ASN A 76 4.69 -20.84 -3.73
CA ASN A 76 3.44 -20.55 -4.41
C ASN A 76 3.00 -21.76 -5.29
N ASN A 77 1.83 -22.31 -5.00
CA ASN A 77 1.32 -23.49 -5.73
C ASN A 77 0.63 -23.13 -7.07
N LYS A 78 0.63 -21.87 -7.51
CA LYS A 78 0.04 -21.39 -8.77
C LYS A 78 -1.51 -21.42 -8.81
N ASP A 79 -2.14 -21.77 -7.72
CA ASP A 79 -3.60 -21.91 -7.57
C ASP A 79 -4.19 -21.00 -6.47
N LEU A 80 -3.48 -19.93 -6.10
CA LEU A 80 -3.78 -19.00 -5.00
C LEU A 80 -3.57 -19.61 -3.60
N THR A 81 -2.90 -20.75 -3.51
CA THR A 81 -2.47 -21.37 -2.25
C THR A 81 -0.95 -21.39 -2.14
N PHE A 82 -0.47 -21.58 -0.90
CA PHE A 82 0.96 -21.63 -0.60
C PHE A 82 1.27 -22.85 0.26
N THR A 83 2.41 -23.48 -0.02
CA THR A 83 2.94 -24.58 0.77
C THR A 83 4.13 -24.13 1.59
N LYS A 84 4.11 -24.38 2.91
CA LYS A 84 5.23 -24.06 3.80
C LYS A 84 6.45 -24.93 3.46
N LYS A 85 7.59 -24.29 3.15
CA LYS A 85 8.86 -24.93 2.79
C LYS A 85 10.01 -24.60 3.75
N THR A 86 9.71 -24.07 4.94
CA THR A 86 10.70 -23.58 5.90
C THR A 86 11.83 -24.56 6.18
N GLU A 87 11.49 -25.82 6.46
CA GLU A 87 12.48 -26.85 6.77
C GLU A 87 13.18 -27.39 5.52
N GLU A 88 12.42 -27.61 4.46
CA GLU A 88 12.90 -28.17 3.20
C GLU A 88 13.88 -27.20 2.49
N TRP A 89 13.64 -25.90 2.60
CA TRP A 89 14.50 -24.86 2.01
C TRP A 89 15.56 -24.31 2.98
N GLY A 90 15.77 -24.96 4.15
CA GLY A 90 16.91 -24.71 5.04
C GLY A 90 16.74 -23.59 6.07
N PHE A 91 15.55 -23.05 6.30
CA PHE A 91 15.29 -21.97 7.25
C PHE A 91 14.95 -22.46 8.65
N GLN A 92 15.76 -23.37 9.21
CA GLN A 92 15.52 -23.96 10.54
C GLN A 92 16.10 -23.14 11.70
N GLU A 93 16.99 -22.21 11.41
CA GLU A 93 17.63 -21.38 12.43
C GLU A 93 16.58 -20.52 13.15
N LYS A 94 16.68 -20.50 14.49
CA LYS A 94 15.80 -19.72 15.35
C LYS A 94 16.47 -18.42 15.74
N THR A 95 15.88 -17.31 15.35
CA THR A 95 16.41 -15.95 15.54
C THR A 95 15.32 -14.97 15.93
N PHE A 96 15.67 -13.72 16.19
CA PHE A 96 14.75 -12.59 16.23
C PHE A 96 14.99 -11.74 14.97
N SER A 97 14.36 -12.07 13.88
CA SER A 97 14.63 -11.47 12.57
C SER A 97 13.66 -10.33 12.27
N ASN A 98 14.18 -9.20 11.80
CA ASN A 98 13.39 -8.02 11.44
C ASN A 98 13.47 -7.71 9.95
N GLY A 99 14.46 -6.91 9.55
CA GLY A 99 14.67 -6.54 8.16
C GLY A 99 15.14 -7.72 7.33
N VAL A 100 14.69 -7.79 6.09
CA VAL A 100 15.10 -8.79 5.13
C VAL A 100 15.18 -8.18 3.73
N ALA A 101 16.21 -8.55 2.99
CA ALA A 101 16.41 -8.15 1.60
C ALA A 101 16.83 -9.36 0.77
N TYR A 102 16.59 -9.27 -0.53
CA TYR A 102 17.09 -10.24 -1.50
C TYR A 102 17.97 -9.58 -2.55
N SER A 103 18.92 -10.34 -3.04
CA SER A 103 19.77 -9.99 -4.18
C SER A 103 20.42 -11.26 -4.70
N ASP A 104 20.74 -11.30 -5.97
CA ASP A 104 21.67 -12.28 -6.52
C ASP A 104 23.10 -11.83 -6.15
N LEU A 105 23.69 -12.44 -5.11
CA LEU A 105 24.97 -12.01 -4.53
C LEU A 105 26.18 -12.59 -5.23
N ASP A 106 26.06 -13.79 -5.77
CA ASP A 106 27.17 -14.49 -6.45
C ASP A 106 27.02 -14.50 -7.97
N ASN A 107 25.97 -13.86 -8.50
CA ASN A 107 25.64 -13.71 -9.91
C ASN A 107 25.41 -15.03 -10.65
N ASP A 108 24.81 -15.99 -9.95
CA ASP A 108 24.43 -17.28 -10.52
C ASP A 108 23.00 -17.28 -11.09
N GLY A 109 22.23 -16.22 -10.84
CA GLY A 109 20.89 -16.01 -11.38
C GLY A 109 19.78 -16.40 -10.44
N ASP A 110 20.09 -16.73 -9.19
CA ASP A 110 19.13 -17.02 -8.14
C ASP A 110 19.09 -15.88 -7.11
N LEU A 111 17.97 -15.71 -6.42
CA LEU A 111 17.84 -14.67 -5.39
C LEU A 111 18.26 -15.21 -4.03
N ASP A 112 19.35 -14.65 -3.49
CA ASP A 112 19.81 -14.90 -2.13
C ASP A 112 19.06 -14.05 -1.12
N LEU A 113 19.08 -14.44 0.15
CA LEU A 113 18.43 -13.71 1.25
C LEU A 113 19.45 -13.21 2.27
N ILE A 114 19.32 -11.94 2.66
CA ILE A 114 20.05 -11.32 3.75
C ILE A 114 19.03 -10.93 4.82
N ILE A 115 19.24 -11.41 6.05
CA ILE A 115 18.30 -11.21 7.16
C ILE A 115 19.02 -10.52 8.31
N ASN A 116 18.48 -9.41 8.79
CA ASN A 116 19.00 -8.72 9.96
C ASN A 116 18.34 -9.28 11.23
N ASN A 117 19.17 -9.79 12.13
CA ASN A 117 18.77 -10.38 13.41
C ASN A 117 19.00 -9.40 14.56
N LEU A 118 18.04 -9.33 15.48
CA LEU A 118 18.11 -8.46 16.65
C LEU A 118 19.09 -9.04 17.67
N GLU A 119 20.12 -8.28 18.05
CA GLU A 119 21.18 -8.70 19.00
C GLU A 119 21.87 -10.02 18.59
N ASP A 120 21.93 -10.29 17.29
CA ASP A 120 22.60 -11.45 16.74
C ASP A 120 23.25 -11.10 15.40
N THR A 121 24.09 -11.97 14.87
CA THR A 121 24.73 -11.79 13.56
C THR A 121 23.66 -11.84 12.45
N ALA A 122 23.84 -11.03 11.40
CA ALA A 122 23.00 -11.14 10.21
C ALA A 122 23.18 -12.51 9.56
N SER A 123 22.08 -13.11 9.13
CA SER A 123 22.10 -14.38 8.42
C SER A 123 22.10 -14.12 6.90
N ILE A 124 22.98 -14.80 6.18
CA ILE A 124 23.06 -14.75 4.71
C ILE A 124 22.79 -16.17 4.21
N TYR A 125 21.73 -16.31 3.43
CA TYR A 125 21.33 -17.57 2.81
C TYR A 125 21.60 -17.48 1.33
N ARG A 126 22.53 -18.30 0.85
CA ARG A 126 22.73 -18.50 -0.56
C ARG A 126 21.66 -19.45 -1.09
N ASN A 127 20.99 -19.03 -2.14
CA ASN A 127 20.11 -19.87 -2.92
C ASN A 127 20.95 -20.82 -3.79
N ASN A 128 20.50 -22.02 -4.00
CA ASN A 128 21.13 -23.01 -4.89
C ASN A 128 20.03 -23.66 -5.75
N ALA A 129 18.99 -22.94 -6.11
CA ALA A 129 17.94 -23.44 -6.98
C ALA A 129 18.53 -23.80 -8.34
N THR A 130 18.05 -24.87 -8.93
CA THR A 130 18.53 -25.36 -10.22
C THR A 130 17.36 -25.83 -11.09
N GLY A 131 17.56 -25.82 -12.41
CA GLY A 131 16.61 -26.40 -13.35
C GLY A 131 15.56 -25.43 -13.91
N SER A 132 15.55 -24.19 -13.47
CA SER A 132 14.70 -23.12 -14.01
C SER A 132 15.53 -22.05 -14.70
N ASN A 133 14.92 -21.33 -15.64
CA ASN A 133 15.54 -20.19 -16.31
C ASN A 133 15.10 -18.88 -15.65
N GLN A 134 15.88 -17.83 -15.85
CA GLN A 134 15.60 -16.49 -15.31
C GLN A 134 15.95 -15.36 -16.31
N LEU A 135 15.50 -14.15 -16.01
CA LEU A 135 15.92 -12.92 -16.66
C LEU A 135 16.01 -11.80 -15.63
N THR A 136 17.17 -11.17 -15.53
CA THR A 136 17.38 -10.03 -14.68
C THR A 136 17.47 -8.74 -15.51
N LEU A 137 16.69 -7.73 -15.15
CA LEU A 137 16.64 -6.46 -15.88
C LEU A 137 17.17 -5.32 -15.01
N GLU A 138 18.05 -4.53 -15.62
CA GLU A 138 18.53 -3.26 -15.07
C GLU A 138 17.95 -2.11 -15.90
N LEU A 139 17.20 -1.22 -15.28
CA LEU A 139 16.65 -0.03 -15.95
C LEU A 139 17.56 1.17 -15.73
N LYS A 140 17.90 1.88 -16.80
CA LYS A 140 18.66 3.13 -16.75
C LYS A 140 17.84 4.25 -17.39
N GLY A 141 17.51 5.23 -16.57
CA GLY A 141 16.83 6.44 -17.03
C GLY A 141 17.79 7.43 -17.70
N GLN A 142 17.23 8.48 -18.30
CA GLN A 142 17.98 9.57 -18.90
C GLN A 142 17.33 10.93 -18.58
N GLY A 143 18.13 11.92 -18.23
CA GLY A 143 17.64 13.26 -17.91
C GLY A 143 16.71 13.27 -16.69
N LYS A 144 15.45 13.63 -16.89
CA LYS A 144 14.40 13.65 -15.84
C LYS A 144 13.63 12.33 -15.72
N VAL A 145 13.84 11.40 -16.63
CA VAL A 145 13.16 10.09 -16.59
C VAL A 145 13.95 9.15 -15.72
N LEU A 146 13.40 8.82 -14.57
CA LEU A 146 14.00 7.92 -13.59
C LEU A 146 13.36 6.52 -13.70
N PRO A 147 14.10 5.45 -13.36
CA PRO A 147 13.54 4.08 -13.33
C PRO A 147 12.43 3.90 -12.30
N ASN A 148 12.49 4.61 -11.16
CA ASN A 148 11.52 4.46 -10.08
C ASN A 148 10.08 4.73 -10.55
N GLY A 149 9.17 3.81 -10.22
CA GLY A 149 7.78 3.84 -10.65
C GLY A 149 7.54 3.33 -12.08
N SER A 150 8.61 2.96 -12.82
CA SER A 150 8.46 2.28 -14.09
C SER A 150 7.90 0.88 -13.90
N LYS A 151 7.04 0.44 -14.83
CA LYS A 151 6.46 -0.91 -14.83
C LYS A 151 7.01 -1.72 -15.97
N VAL A 152 7.46 -2.92 -15.67
CA VAL A 152 7.96 -3.87 -16.66
C VAL A 152 6.99 -5.03 -16.77
N SER A 153 6.54 -5.29 -17.98
CA SER A 153 5.73 -6.44 -18.35
C SER A 153 6.54 -7.35 -19.26
N ILE A 154 6.68 -8.62 -18.90
CA ILE A 154 7.28 -9.63 -19.75
C ILE A 154 6.23 -10.65 -20.20
N TYR A 155 6.31 -11.07 -21.44
CA TYR A 155 5.42 -12.06 -22.05
C TYR A 155 6.23 -13.29 -22.43
N THR A 156 5.80 -14.44 -21.97
CA THR A 156 6.38 -15.75 -22.30
C THR A 156 5.28 -16.72 -22.74
N SER A 157 5.64 -17.92 -23.18
CA SER A 157 4.68 -19.00 -23.42
C SER A 157 3.79 -19.30 -22.22
N ASP A 158 4.32 -19.08 -21.00
CA ASP A 158 3.65 -19.41 -19.74
C ASP A 158 2.77 -18.27 -19.22
N GLY A 159 2.81 -17.11 -19.89
CA GLY A 159 1.93 -15.99 -19.58
C GLY A 159 2.63 -14.65 -19.38
N LEU A 160 1.92 -13.74 -18.70
CA LEU A 160 2.34 -12.38 -18.39
C LEU A 160 2.84 -12.28 -16.95
N GLN A 161 4.04 -11.72 -16.77
CA GLN A 161 4.51 -11.27 -15.47
C GLN A 161 4.69 -9.74 -15.49
N VAL A 162 4.33 -9.07 -14.40
CA VAL A 162 4.46 -7.62 -14.23
C VAL A 162 5.19 -7.29 -12.95
N GLN A 163 6.18 -6.42 -13.03
CA GLN A 163 6.87 -5.87 -11.86
C GLN A 163 7.00 -4.35 -11.97
N GLU A 164 6.86 -3.68 -10.83
CA GLU A 164 7.16 -2.26 -10.70
C GLU A 164 8.58 -2.08 -10.15
N TYR A 165 9.34 -1.19 -10.77
CA TYR A 165 10.67 -0.83 -10.29
C TYR A 165 10.56 -0.01 -9.01
N ASN A 166 10.77 -0.69 -7.89
CA ASN A 166 10.79 -0.10 -6.56
C ASN A 166 11.80 -0.87 -5.69
N THR A 167 12.76 -0.14 -5.14
CA THR A 167 13.81 -0.74 -4.30
C THR A 167 13.43 -0.81 -2.81
N VAL A 168 12.45 -0.04 -2.38
CA VAL A 168 11.98 -0.05 -0.97
C VAL A 168 10.99 -1.20 -0.80
N ARG A 169 11.40 -2.25 -0.10
CA ARG A 169 10.61 -3.45 0.14
C ARG A 169 10.90 -4.02 1.53
N GLY A 170 9.85 -4.54 2.17
CA GLY A 170 9.96 -5.14 3.50
C GLY A 170 10.08 -4.10 4.62
N TYR A 171 10.36 -4.56 5.82
CA TYR A 171 10.47 -3.72 7.01
C TYR A 171 11.86 -3.07 7.09
N LEU A 172 11.92 -1.73 7.05
CA LEU A 172 13.17 -0.93 7.12
C LEU A 172 14.26 -1.48 6.18
N SER A 173 13.88 -1.92 4.98
CA SER A 173 14.76 -2.63 4.07
C SER A 173 14.65 -2.11 2.65
N SER A 174 15.70 -2.33 1.87
CA SER A 174 15.72 -2.11 0.43
C SER A 174 16.40 -3.28 -0.26
N VAL A 175 15.97 -3.55 -1.49
CA VAL A 175 16.48 -4.62 -2.32
C VAL A 175 17.34 -4.08 -3.46
N SER A 176 18.06 -4.96 -4.14
CA SER A 176 18.84 -4.61 -5.34
C SER A 176 17.98 -3.85 -6.37
N PRO A 177 18.53 -2.83 -7.04
CA PRO A 177 17.84 -2.07 -8.08
C PRO A 177 17.73 -2.86 -9.41
N LEU A 178 17.45 -4.14 -9.30
CA LEU A 178 17.29 -5.07 -10.42
C LEU A 178 15.90 -5.68 -10.36
N LEU A 179 15.29 -5.91 -11.51
CA LEU A 179 14.05 -6.64 -11.63
C LEU A 179 14.38 -8.08 -12.03
N HIS A 180 14.05 -9.02 -11.17
CA HIS A 180 14.28 -10.43 -11.37
C HIS A 180 12.99 -11.14 -11.78
N PHE A 181 13.04 -11.91 -12.83
CA PHE A 181 11.93 -12.69 -13.37
C PHE A 181 12.36 -14.15 -13.52
N GLY A 182 11.77 -15.05 -12.76
CA GLY A 182 11.86 -16.48 -13.03
C GLY A 182 11.06 -16.82 -14.29
N LEU A 183 11.56 -17.71 -15.10
CA LEU A 183 11.00 -18.07 -16.40
C LEU A 183 10.63 -19.57 -16.49
N GLY A 184 10.80 -20.32 -15.40
CA GLY A 184 10.57 -21.77 -15.41
C GLY A 184 11.37 -22.46 -16.52
N GLN A 185 10.69 -23.10 -17.43
CA GLN A 185 11.32 -23.79 -18.55
C GLN A 185 11.45 -22.94 -19.82
N ALA A 186 10.92 -21.71 -19.82
CA ALA A 186 11.00 -20.85 -21.00
C ALA A 186 12.44 -20.38 -21.24
N LYS A 187 12.96 -20.63 -22.43
CA LYS A 187 14.32 -20.26 -22.84
C LYS A 187 14.41 -18.86 -23.42
N GLN A 188 13.29 -18.19 -23.56
CA GLN A 188 13.15 -16.90 -24.20
C GLN A 188 11.91 -16.19 -23.69
N VAL A 189 12.01 -14.86 -23.59
CA VAL A 189 10.88 -13.95 -23.39
C VAL A 189 10.46 -13.43 -24.77
N ASP A 190 9.19 -13.57 -25.13
CA ASP A 190 8.65 -13.16 -26.41
C ASP A 190 8.70 -11.65 -26.58
N SER A 191 8.29 -10.91 -25.56
CA SER A 191 8.41 -9.45 -25.54
C SER A 191 8.52 -8.89 -24.14
N ILE A 192 9.21 -7.77 -24.01
CA ILE A 192 9.32 -6.94 -22.81
C ILE A 192 8.74 -5.57 -23.12
N LEU A 193 7.84 -5.09 -22.27
CA LEU A 193 7.33 -3.71 -22.31
C LEU A 193 7.77 -3.00 -21.04
N VAL A 194 8.49 -1.89 -21.20
CA VAL A 194 8.87 -1.00 -20.10
C VAL A 194 8.04 0.29 -20.22
N ALA A 195 7.05 0.43 -19.35
CA ALA A 195 6.32 1.68 -19.18
C ALA A 195 7.09 2.55 -18.19
N TRP A 196 7.76 3.58 -18.69
CA TRP A 196 8.59 4.49 -17.89
C TRP A 196 7.74 5.43 -17.03
N SER A 197 8.37 6.02 -16.01
CA SER A 197 7.71 6.92 -15.05
C SER A 197 7.06 8.16 -15.69
N ASN A 198 7.49 8.56 -16.88
CA ASN A 198 6.92 9.66 -17.67
C ASN A 198 5.76 9.22 -18.59
N GLY A 199 5.36 7.95 -18.54
CA GLY A 199 4.30 7.39 -19.37
C GLY A 199 4.72 6.93 -20.78
N SER A 200 5.97 7.10 -21.16
CA SER A 200 6.48 6.55 -22.42
C SER A 200 6.75 5.05 -22.32
N THR A 201 6.83 4.36 -23.44
CA THR A 201 7.00 2.89 -23.45
C THR A 201 8.15 2.48 -24.38
N THR A 202 9.03 1.62 -23.87
CA THR A 202 10.03 0.90 -24.67
C THR A 202 9.60 -0.54 -24.83
N LYS A 203 9.76 -1.10 -26.04
CA LYS A 203 9.48 -2.51 -26.34
C LYS A 203 10.74 -3.22 -26.83
N LEU A 204 10.97 -4.42 -26.33
CA LEU A 204 11.98 -5.34 -26.85
C LEU A 204 11.29 -6.67 -27.15
N ASP A 205 11.77 -7.38 -28.15
CA ASP A 205 11.22 -8.67 -28.56
C ASP A 205 12.32 -9.74 -28.57
N GLN A 206 11.96 -11.00 -28.37
CA GLN A 206 12.80 -12.18 -28.54
C GLN A 206 14.08 -12.16 -27.66
N ILE A 207 13.93 -11.92 -26.39
CA ILE A 207 15.05 -11.85 -25.41
C ILE A 207 15.34 -13.24 -24.86
N ARG A 208 16.58 -13.69 -24.95
CA ARG A 208 17.03 -14.99 -24.40
C ARG A 208 16.97 -14.96 -22.86
N ALA A 209 16.68 -16.10 -22.29
CA ALA A 209 16.79 -16.33 -20.86
C ALA A 209 18.25 -16.38 -20.37
N ASN A 210 18.42 -16.47 -19.06
CA ASN A 210 19.68 -16.66 -18.34
C ASN A 210 20.71 -15.55 -18.63
N GLN A 211 20.26 -14.31 -18.52
CA GLN A 211 21.13 -13.15 -18.65
C GLN A 211 20.66 -11.96 -17.81
N ARG A 212 21.59 -11.04 -17.58
CA ARG A 212 21.29 -9.68 -17.11
C ARG A 212 21.27 -8.73 -18.30
N LEU A 213 20.15 -8.06 -18.51
CA LEU A 213 19.93 -7.12 -19.61
C LEU A 213 19.74 -5.71 -19.06
N THR A 214 20.56 -4.77 -19.52
CA THR A 214 20.37 -3.34 -19.25
C THR A 214 19.46 -2.72 -20.31
N ILE A 215 18.36 -2.09 -19.88
CA ILE A 215 17.44 -1.35 -20.75
C ILE A 215 17.61 0.14 -20.46
N ASN A 216 18.13 0.86 -21.43
CA ASN A 216 18.29 2.31 -21.35
C ASN A 216 17.03 3.00 -21.87
N TYR A 217 16.61 4.07 -21.17
CA TYR A 217 15.63 4.99 -21.73
C TYR A 217 16.24 5.69 -22.95
N ASP A 218 15.54 5.65 -24.09
CA ASP A 218 15.94 6.31 -25.33
C ASP A 218 14.70 6.90 -26.00
N GLU A 219 14.65 8.23 -26.10
CA GLU A 219 13.53 8.97 -26.71
C GLU A 219 13.30 8.60 -28.18
N ASN A 220 14.32 8.12 -28.87
CA ASN A 220 14.25 7.73 -30.28
C ASN A 220 13.69 6.31 -30.47
N ASN A 221 13.59 5.53 -29.41
CA ASN A 221 13.17 4.12 -29.46
C ASN A 221 11.92 3.85 -28.62
N LEU A 222 10.96 4.78 -28.65
CA LEU A 222 9.70 4.63 -27.92
C LEU A 222 8.61 4.08 -28.83
N VAL A 223 7.78 3.22 -28.27
CA VAL A 223 6.54 2.77 -28.94
C VAL A 223 5.44 3.78 -28.67
N SER A 224 4.70 4.20 -29.72
CA SER A 224 3.56 5.09 -29.53
C SER A 224 2.50 4.44 -28.66
N ASN A 225 2.12 5.11 -27.57
CA ASN A 225 1.14 4.62 -26.60
C ASN A 225 -0.29 4.47 -27.15
N GLU A 226 -0.57 4.92 -28.37
CA GLU A 226 -1.93 4.87 -28.95
C GLU A 226 -2.50 3.45 -29.10
N LYS A 227 -1.65 2.42 -29.15
CA LYS A 227 -2.09 1.02 -29.25
C LYS A 227 -2.20 0.29 -27.90
N LEU A 228 -1.60 0.81 -26.82
CA LEU A 228 -1.54 0.12 -25.52
C LEU A 228 -2.56 0.65 -24.51
N MET A 229 -3.04 1.86 -24.68
CA MET A 229 -4.17 2.38 -23.95
C MET A 229 -5.42 2.23 -24.81
N SER A 230 -6.14 1.12 -24.68
CA SER A 230 -7.57 1.20 -24.96
C SER A 230 -8.07 2.38 -24.13
N LYS A 231 -8.71 3.37 -24.76
CA LYS A 231 -9.44 4.42 -24.04
C LYS A 231 -10.52 3.71 -23.24
N ALA A 232 -10.16 3.21 -22.05
CA ALA A 232 -11.15 2.80 -21.08
C ALA A 232 -12.07 4.01 -20.94
N LYS A 233 -13.33 3.87 -21.32
CA LYS A 233 -14.35 4.89 -21.05
C LYS A 233 -14.19 5.20 -19.58
N LYS A 234 -13.85 6.45 -19.26
CA LYS A 234 -13.83 6.88 -17.87
C LYS A 234 -15.22 6.60 -17.32
N PRO A 235 -15.35 5.79 -16.25
CA PRO A 235 -16.68 5.47 -15.72
C PRO A 235 -17.40 6.70 -15.15
N PHE A 236 -16.66 7.79 -14.89
CA PHE A 236 -17.17 9.06 -14.41
C PHE A 236 -16.71 10.20 -15.31
N GLU A 237 -17.60 11.11 -15.57
CA GLU A 237 -17.32 12.41 -16.22
C GLU A 237 -17.92 13.53 -15.38
N THR A 238 -17.28 14.69 -15.41
CA THR A 238 -17.80 15.87 -14.73
C THR A 238 -18.91 16.47 -15.57
N LEU A 239 -20.10 16.59 -15.00
CA LEU A 239 -21.20 17.34 -15.63
C LEU A 239 -20.95 18.84 -15.41
N GLU A 240 -20.87 19.60 -16.49
CA GLU A 240 -20.88 21.07 -16.42
C GLU A 240 -22.33 21.51 -16.28
N THR A 241 -22.80 21.64 -15.04
CA THR A 241 -24.12 22.21 -14.76
C THR A 241 -23.98 23.68 -14.41
N PRO A 242 -24.60 24.60 -15.16
CA PRO A 242 -24.66 26.00 -14.77
C PRO A 242 -25.47 26.14 -13.47
N ASN A 243 -24.99 26.92 -12.52
CA ASN A 243 -25.61 27.23 -11.21
C ASN A 243 -25.53 26.15 -10.12
N ILE A 244 -24.47 25.37 -10.05
CA ILE A 244 -24.23 24.51 -8.90
C ILE A 244 -24.02 25.35 -7.62
N PHE A 245 -24.61 24.88 -6.53
CA PHE A 245 -24.39 25.43 -5.20
C PHE A 245 -22.91 25.50 -4.85
N LYS A 246 -22.44 26.69 -4.50
CA LYS A 246 -21.09 26.87 -3.96
C LYS A 246 -21.20 27.04 -2.47
N HIS A 247 -20.74 26.05 -1.73
CA HIS A 247 -20.62 26.14 -0.28
C HIS A 247 -19.63 27.24 0.12
N ASN A 248 -20.03 28.12 1.03
CA ASN A 248 -19.19 29.17 1.57
C ASN A 248 -19.12 28.97 3.08
N GLU A 249 -17.99 28.51 3.55
CA GLU A 249 -17.76 28.24 4.96
C GLU A 249 -17.67 29.53 5.78
N ASN A 250 -18.06 29.46 7.06
CA ASN A 250 -17.88 30.55 8.00
C ASN A 250 -16.38 30.75 8.33
N LYS A 251 -16.03 31.95 8.82
CA LYS A 251 -14.63 32.29 9.14
C LYS A 251 -14.30 32.13 10.63
N PHE A 252 -15.15 31.43 11.38
CA PHE A 252 -14.92 31.20 12.79
C PHE A 252 -13.70 30.33 13.03
N ASP A 253 -12.86 30.64 14.00
CA ASP A 253 -11.70 29.84 14.37
C ASP A 253 -11.88 29.24 15.78
N ASP A 254 -12.30 27.97 15.82
CA ASP A 254 -12.50 27.25 17.08
C ASP A 254 -11.25 27.22 17.95
N PHE A 255 -10.06 27.20 17.34
CA PHE A 255 -8.79 27.13 18.07
C PHE A 255 -8.43 28.42 18.81
N GLU A 256 -9.08 29.57 18.51
CA GLU A 256 -8.93 30.78 19.32
C GLU A 256 -9.58 30.63 20.69
N LEU A 257 -10.62 29.79 20.80
CA LEU A 257 -11.36 29.55 22.06
C LEU A 257 -10.94 28.24 22.72
N GLU A 258 -10.76 27.19 21.96
CA GLU A 258 -10.47 25.85 22.43
C GLU A 258 -9.22 25.27 21.74
N VAL A 259 -8.05 25.60 22.23
CA VAL A 259 -6.74 25.32 21.63
C VAL A 259 -6.45 23.79 21.49
N LEU A 260 -7.11 22.95 22.29
CA LEU A 260 -6.87 21.50 22.33
C LEU A 260 -7.85 20.67 21.48
N LEU A 261 -8.69 21.31 20.69
CA LEU A 261 -9.56 20.56 19.77
C LEU A 261 -8.74 19.77 18.74
N PRO A 262 -9.09 18.52 18.44
CA PRO A 262 -8.41 17.71 17.43
C PRO A 262 -8.71 18.20 16.00
N HIS A 263 -9.84 18.87 15.80
CA HIS A 263 -10.28 19.48 14.54
C HIS A 263 -11.29 20.59 14.83
N LYS A 264 -11.57 21.44 13.84
CA LYS A 264 -12.62 22.47 13.95
C LYS A 264 -13.99 21.80 13.97
N ASN A 265 -14.85 22.22 14.88
CA ASN A 265 -16.25 21.80 14.95
C ASN A 265 -17.20 22.76 14.21
N SER A 266 -16.77 24.00 13.99
CA SER A 266 -17.54 25.03 13.29
C SER A 266 -17.51 24.93 11.77
N THR A 267 -16.82 23.93 11.22
CA THR A 267 -16.64 23.73 9.79
C THR A 267 -16.78 22.24 9.42
N LEU A 268 -17.85 21.59 9.86
CA LEU A 268 -18.08 20.15 9.65
C LEU A 268 -18.90 19.83 8.38
N GLY A 269 -19.53 20.84 7.78
CA GLY A 269 -20.36 20.70 6.58
C GLY A 269 -19.56 20.63 5.26
N PRO A 270 -20.20 20.66 4.10
CA PRO A 270 -21.66 20.62 3.92
C PRO A 270 -22.25 19.20 3.99
N ALA A 271 -23.45 19.09 4.51
CA ALA A 271 -24.24 17.86 4.41
C ALA A 271 -24.76 17.67 2.97
N LEU A 272 -24.95 16.43 2.58
CA LEU A 272 -25.48 16.06 1.26
C LEU A 272 -26.46 14.88 1.42
N ALA A 273 -27.61 14.96 0.77
CA ALA A 273 -28.54 13.84 0.65
C ALA A 273 -29.08 13.71 -0.76
N THR A 274 -29.40 12.47 -1.16
CA THR A 274 -30.04 12.17 -2.42
C THR A 274 -31.33 11.39 -2.19
N GLY A 275 -32.33 11.59 -3.03
CA GLY A 275 -33.63 10.91 -3.01
C GLY A 275 -34.63 11.64 -3.84
N ASP A 276 -35.78 11.00 -4.15
CA ASP A 276 -36.87 11.58 -4.92
C ASP A 276 -37.68 12.56 -4.06
N LEU A 277 -37.50 13.87 -4.27
CA LEU A 277 -38.12 14.94 -3.49
C LEU A 277 -39.55 15.30 -3.99
N ASN A 278 -39.81 15.07 -5.25
CA ASN A 278 -41.06 15.51 -5.91
C ASN A 278 -41.99 14.36 -6.26
N GLY A 279 -41.58 13.10 -6.11
CA GLY A 279 -42.34 11.89 -6.38
C GLY A 279 -42.40 11.52 -7.85
N ASP A 280 -41.46 11.96 -8.68
CA ASP A 280 -41.41 11.68 -10.11
C ASP A 280 -40.62 10.41 -10.47
N GLY A 281 -39.94 9.79 -9.49
CA GLY A 281 -39.15 8.57 -9.65
C GLY A 281 -37.72 8.81 -10.07
N LEU A 282 -37.26 10.07 -10.12
CA LEU A 282 -35.87 10.44 -10.35
C LEU A 282 -35.20 10.85 -9.03
N ASP A 283 -33.93 10.52 -8.88
CA ASP A 283 -33.19 10.93 -7.69
C ASP A 283 -32.77 12.41 -7.78
N ASP A 284 -33.18 13.17 -6.81
CA ASP A 284 -32.85 14.57 -6.57
C ASP A 284 -31.69 14.68 -5.56
N TYR A 285 -31.20 15.89 -5.28
CA TYR A 285 -30.24 16.09 -4.22
C TYR A 285 -30.41 17.40 -3.46
N ILE A 286 -30.03 17.37 -2.18
CA ILE A 286 -29.97 18.54 -1.29
C ILE A 286 -28.54 18.73 -0.81
N VAL A 287 -28.05 19.96 -0.85
CA VAL A 287 -26.76 20.37 -0.29
C VAL A 287 -26.99 21.32 0.86
N GLY A 288 -26.44 21.00 2.00
CA GLY A 288 -26.49 21.83 3.20
C GLY A 288 -25.64 23.09 3.10
N GLY A 289 -26.02 24.13 3.84
CA GLY A 289 -25.30 25.39 3.97
C GLY A 289 -24.50 25.48 5.26
N ALA A 290 -23.50 26.35 5.27
CA ALA A 290 -22.85 26.82 6.50
C ALA A 290 -23.66 27.92 7.15
N VAL A 291 -23.28 28.33 8.37
CA VAL A 291 -23.88 29.51 9.04
C VAL A 291 -23.78 30.76 8.14
N GLY A 292 -24.91 31.34 7.82
CA GLY A 292 -25.05 32.44 6.87
C GLY A 292 -25.42 32.06 5.46
N GLN A 293 -25.50 30.76 5.15
CA GLN A 293 -25.88 30.24 3.85
C GLN A 293 -27.04 29.23 3.98
N ARG A 294 -28.06 29.38 3.16
CA ARG A 294 -29.17 28.42 3.13
C ARG A 294 -28.79 27.15 2.40
N LEU A 295 -29.39 26.06 2.78
CA LEU A 295 -29.34 24.83 1.99
C LEU A 295 -29.96 25.07 0.59
N ALA A 296 -29.62 24.20 -0.36
CA ALA A 296 -30.16 24.22 -1.70
C ALA A 296 -30.61 22.81 -2.12
N ALA A 297 -31.82 22.72 -2.63
CA ALA A 297 -32.36 21.50 -3.22
C ALA A 297 -32.36 21.61 -4.75
N TYR A 298 -32.11 20.50 -5.41
CA TYR A 298 -32.09 20.39 -6.87
C TYR A 298 -32.89 19.18 -7.30
N VAL A 299 -33.84 19.38 -8.19
CA VAL A 299 -34.62 18.30 -8.77
C VAL A 299 -34.07 17.93 -10.13
N GLN A 300 -34.00 16.64 -10.40
CA GLN A 300 -33.63 16.09 -11.69
C GLN A 300 -34.77 16.20 -12.67
N THR A 301 -34.42 16.45 -13.92
CA THR A 301 -35.40 16.48 -15.04
C THR A 301 -35.20 15.24 -15.92
N ASP A 302 -36.18 14.92 -16.72
CA ASP A 302 -36.18 13.74 -17.63
C ASP A 302 -34.96 13.66 -18.57
N ASN A 303 -34.30 14.80 -18.83
CA ASN A 303 -33.10 14.87 -19.66
C ASN A 303 -31.79 14.74 -18.86
N GLY A 304 -31.89 14.50 -17.54
CA GLY A 304 -30.74 14.34 -16.63
C GLY A 304 -30.11 15.65 -16.20
N GLU A 305 -30.76 16.80 -16.44
CA GLU A 305 -30.32 18.08 -15.90
C GLU A 305 -30.92 18.32 -14.50
N PHE A 306 -30.29 19.20 -13.71
CA PHE A 306 -30.76 19.55 -12.38
C PHE A 306 -31.24 21.00 -12.32
N THR A 307 -32.41 21.21 -11.75
CA THR A 307 -33.02 22.54 -11.57
C THR A 307 -33.17 22.84 -10.07
N LYS A 308 -32.77 24.03 -9.65
CA LYS A 308 -32.93 24.44 -8.25
C LYS A 308 -34.40 24.52 -7.85
N LEU A 309 -34.74 23.83 -6.75
CA LEU A 309 -36.05 23.89 -6.13
C LEU A 309 -36.11 25.04 -5.09
N GLU A 310 -37.05 25.89 -5.22
CA GLU A 310 -37.27 26.91 -4.19
C GLU A 310 -38.23 26.39 -3.11
N ILE A 311 -37.74 26.32 -1.86
CA ILE A 311 -38.47 25.82 -0.70
C ILE A 311 -38.69 27.00 0.29
N PRO A 312 -39.86 27.64 0.31
CA PRO A 312 -40.08 28.80 1.17
C PRO A 312 -39.97 28.49 2.65
N GLU A 313 -40.25 27.28 3.08
CA GLU A 313 -40.25 26.83 4.49
C GLU A 313 -38.88 26.88 5.12
N ILE A 314 -37.81 26.77 4.34
CA ILE A 314 -36.42 26.83 4.81
C ILE A 314 -35.81 28.25 4.75
N ALA A 315 -36.64 29.29 4.64
CA ALA A 315 -36.14 30.67 4.52
C ALA A 315 -35.25 31.11 5.67
N ASN A 316 -35.41 30.54 6.87
CA ASN A 316 -34.66 30.88 8.08
C ASN A 316 -33.47 29.89 8.36
N ASP A 317 -33.24 28.95 7.51
CA ASP A 317 -32.20 27.93 7.68
C ASP A 317 -30.78 28.49 7.73
N GLN A 318 -30.53 29.62 7.13
CA GLN A 318 -29.23 30.32 7.12
C GLN A 318 -28.63 30.64 8.48
N TYR A 319 -29.34 30.48 9.58
CA TYR A 319 -28.85 30.77 10.94
C TYR A 319 -28.08 29.56 11.54
N TYR A 320 -28.16 28.41 10.91
CA TYR A 320 -27.58 27.17 11.39
C TYR A 320 -26.70 26.54 10.32
N GLU A 321 -25.79 25.70 10.74
CA GLU A 321 -25.01 24.85 9.85
C GLU A 321 -25.70 23.49 9.67
N ASP A 322 -25.83 23.04 8.44
CA ASP A 322 -26.44 21.75 8.12
C ASP A 322 -25.40 20.64 8.22
N LEU A 323 -25.45 19.86 9.30
CA LEU A 323 -24.52 18.75 9.55
C LEU A 323 -25.03 17.38 9.08
N GLY A 324 -26.32 17.26 8.87
CA GLY A 324 -26.94 16.01 8.38
C GLY A 324 -28.30 16.29 7.74
N ILE A 325 -28.54 15.65 6.58
CA ILE A 325 -29.80 15.74 5.83
C ILE A 325 -30.28 14.31 5.57
N LEU A 326 -31.57 14.10 5.75
CA LEU A 326 -32.23 12.81 5.43
C LEU A 326 -33.47 13.08 4.60
N ILE A 327 -33.60 12.35 3.49
CA ILE A 327 -34.76 12.31 2.63
C ILE A 327 -35.48 10.97 2.85
N PHE A 328 -36.80 10.97 3.06
CA PHE A 328 -37.61 9.78 3.34
C PHE A 328 -39.03 9.88 2.77
#